data_04e5f32b43b96eb4034da6d479ea7c4d
#
_entry.id   04e5f32b43b96eb4034da6d479ea7c4d
#
_cell.length_a   1.000
_cell.length_b   1.000
_cell.length_c   1.000
_cell.angle_alpha   90.00
_cell.angle_beta   90.00
_cell.angle_gamma   90.00
#
_symmetry.space_group_name_H-M   'P 1'
#
loop_
_entity.id
_entity.type
_entity.pdbx_description
1 polymer ?
#
loop_
_entity_poly.entity_id
_entity_poly.type
_entity_poly.pdbx_seq_one_letter_code
_entity_poly.pdbx_strand_id
1 'polypeptide(L)'
;MENSKRTIAIVCGGDSSEHDVSLRSGQGLYSFFDKERYNIYLVDVKGTDWHVAFDNGETAEIDKNDFSFVKDGKHVYFDYAYITLHGQPGENGVMQGYFDLIHLPYSTSGVLVEAMTFDKYVLNNYLRGFGVNVADSILLRRGEQYDEDEIAERIGMPCFVKPAADGSSFGVSKVKNADQLAPALRVAFMESNEVMIEGFLDGTEISQGIYKTAEKTVVLPATEVVTSNEFFDYDAKYNGQVQEITPARLSPETAEEVAKTTSRIYDILHANGIIRIDYIISKDKDGKDKVNMLEINTTPGMTVTSFIPQQVRAAGLDIKDVLSDIVENQF
;
A
#
# COMPACT_ATOMS: atom_id res chain seq x y z
N MET A 1 -39.29 -0.38 -7.93
CA MET A 1 -38.46 -1.33 -7.19
C MET A 1 -37.65 -0.47 -6.24
N GLU A 2 -37.82 -0.59 -4.92
CA GLU A 2 -36.91 0.05 -3.97
C GLU A 2 -35.50 -0.44 -4.30
N ASN A 3 -34.62 0.49 -4.59
CA ASN A 3 -33.18 0.17 -4.82
C ASN A 3 -32.64 -0.31 -3.47
N SER A 4 -32.54 -1.62 -3.27
CA SER A 4 -31.95 -2.17 -2.05
C SER A 4 -30.50 -1.69 -2.00
N LYS A 5 -30.11 -1.11 -0.85
CA LYS A 5 -28.72 -0.68 -0.62
C LYS A 5 -27.78 -1.88 -0.81
N ARG A 6 -26.65 -1.67 -1.51
CA ARG A 6 -25.59 -2.69 -1.52
C ARG A 6 -25.01 -2.89 -0.13
N THR A 7 -24.68 -4.12 0.17
CA THR A 7 -24.06 -4.51 1.44
C THR A 7 -22.56 -4.69 1.26
N ILE A 8 -21.78 -3.88 1.96
CA ILE A 8 -20.32 -3.79 1.83
C ILE A 8 -19.65 -4.32 3.08
N ALA A 9 -18.72 -5.25 2.91
CA ALA A 9 -17.78 -5.63 3.95
C ALA A 9 -16.56 -4.72 3.89
N ILE A 10 -16.24 -4.03 4.98
CA ILE A 10 -14.92 -3.44 5.17
C ILE A 10 -14.05 -4.51 5.84
N VAL A 11 -13.17 -5.10 5.07
CA VAL A 11 -12.30 -6.21 5.51
C VAL A 11 -11.02 -5.64 6.08
N CYS A 12 -10.81 -5.81 7.36
CA CYS A 12 -9.70 -5.25 8.14
C CYS A 12 -9.09 -6.31 9.07
N GLY A 13 -8.04 -5.96 9.83
CA GLY A 13 -7.31 -6.89 10.68
C GLY A 13 -6.03 -7.40 10.03
N GLY A 14 -5.93 -8.68 9.75
CA GLY A 14 -4.75 -9.33 9.14
C GLY A 14 -3.85 -10.01 10.14
N ASP A 15 -2.86 -10.74 9.64
CA ASP A 15 -1.93 -11.55 10.45
C ASP A 15 -0.59 -10.83 10.70
N SER A 16 -0.42 -9.64 10.13
CA SER A 16 0.79 -8.85 10.28
C SER A 16 0.82 -8.06 11.59
N SER A 17 1.99 -7.49 11.90
CA SER A 17 2.16 -6.52 13.01
C SER A 17 1.32 -5.24 12.84
N GLU A 18 0.74 -5.02 11.66
CA GLU A 18 -0.12 -3.88 11.33
C GLU A 18 -1.61 -4.13 11.60
N HIS A 19 -1.99 -5.24 12.23
CA HIS A 19 -3.37 -5.60 12.56
C HIS A 19 -4.16 -4.42 13.16
N ASP A 20 -3.62 -3.78 14.22
CA ASP A 20 -4.30 -2.67 14.89
C ASP A 20 -4.38 -1.41 14.00
N VAL A 21 -3.42 -1.21 13.11
CA VAL A 21 -3.45 -0.12 12.13
C VAL A 21 -4.57 -0.37 11.11
N SER A 22 -4.70 -1.61 10.65
CA SER A 22 -5.75 -2.05 9.74
C SER A 22 -7.15 -1.88 10.36
N LEU A 23 -7.33 -2.25 11.64
CA LEU A 23 -8.60 -2.01 12.34
C LEU A 23 -8.94 -0.51 12.42
N ARG A 24 -7.96 0.36 12.70
CA ARG A 24 -8.17 1.82 12.68
C ARG A 24 -8.52 2.33 11.29
N SER A 25 -7.89 1.81 10.24
CA SER A 25 -8.24 2.14 8.85
C SER A 25 -9.67 1.70 8.52
N GLY A 26 -10.08 0.50 8.97
CA GLY A 26 -11.45 0.01 8.84
C GLY A 26 -12.47 0.93 9.51
N GLN A 27 -12.20 1.39 10.74
CA GLN A 27 -13.03 2.36 11.44
C GLN A 27 -13.10 3.70 10.71
N GLY A 28 -11.99 4.17 10.14
CA GLY A 28 -11.94 5.37 9.30
C GLY A 28 -12.86 5.23 8.09
N LEU A 29 -12.73 4.14 7.33
CA LEU A 29 -13.60 3.82 6.19
C LEU A 29 -15.08 3.75 6.61
N TYR A 30 -15.39 3.06 7.70
CA TYR A 30 -16.76 2.97 8.22
C TYR A 30 -17.38 4.35 8.49
N SER A 31 -16.55 5.32 8.92
CA SER A 31 -16.99 6.71 9.14
C SER A 31 -17.15 7.50 7.83
N PHE A 32 -16.38 7.15 6.79
CA PHE A 32 -16.37 7.87 5.51
C PHE A 32 -17.45 7.40 4.54
N PHE A 33 -17.83 6.12 4.59
CA PHE A 33 -18.84 5.58 3.68
C PHE A 33 -20.21 6.24 3.83
N ASP A 34 -20.92 6.37 2.72
CA ASP A 34 -22.30 6.87 2.68
C ASP A 34 -23.29 5.80 3.14
N LYS A 35 -23.72 5.90 4.41
CA LYS A 35 -24.68 4.98 5.02
C LYS A 35 -26.12 5.16 4.51
N GLU A 36 -26.40 6.23 3.78
CA GLU A 36 -27.68 6.36 3.10
C GLU A 36 -27.72 5.50 1.82
N ARG A 37 -26.55 5.28 1.20
CA ARG A 37 -26.39 4.52 -0.04
C ARG A 37 -26.08 3.04 0.19
N TYR A 38 -25.31 2.72 1.26
CA TYR A 38 -24.78 1.39 1.53
C TYR A 38 -25.14 0.87 2.92
N ASN A 39 -25.29 -0.48 3.04
CA ASN A 39 -25.20 -1.17 4.32
C ASN A 39 -23.73 -1.56 4.56
N ILE A 40 -23.14 -1.09 5.64
CA ILE A 40 -21.70 -1.26 5.89
C ILE A 40 -21.48 -2.12 7.12
N TYR A 41 -20.58 -3.10 7.01
CA TYR A 41 -20.14 -3.94 8.10
C TYR A 41 -18.63 -4.01 8.16
N LEU A 42 -18.08 -3.91 9.37
CA LEU A 42 -16.68 -4.19 9.63
C LEU A 42 -16.48 -5.69 9.80
N VAL A 43 -15.55 -6.25 9.04
CA VAL A 43 -15.18 -7.67 9.11
C VAL A 43 -13.72 -7.73 9.55
N ASP A 44 -13.50 -8.20 10.77
CA ASP A 44 -12.16 -8.49 11.29
C ASP A 44 -11.72 -9.87 10.85
N VAL A 45 -10.56 -9.97 10.23
CA VAL A 45 -9.95 -11.19 9.71
C VAL A 45 -8.62 -11.40 10.41
N LYS A 46 -8.50 -12.49 11.17
CA LYS A 46 -7.26 -12.87 11.85
C LYS A 46 -7.09 -14.37 11.83
N GLY A 47 -6.09 -14.87 11.10
CA GLY A 47 -5.89 -16.32 10.93
C GLY A 47 -7.17 -16.98 10.41
N THR A 48 -7.72 -17.89 11.19
CA THR A 48 -9.00 -18.57 10.91
C THR A 48 -10.19 -17.95 11.64
N ASP A 49 -10.01 -16.92 12.45
CA ASP A 49 -11.07 -16.22 13.17
C ASP A 49 -11.50 -15.00 12.35
N TRP A 50 -12.68 -15.11 11.72
CA TRP A 50 -13.26 -14.06 10.89
C TRP A 50 -14.65 -13.72 11.41
N HIS A 51 -14.88 -12.48 11.75
CA HIS A 51 -16.17 -12.07 12.31
C HIS A 51 -16.55 -10.63 11.93
N VAL A 52 -17.85 -10.41 11.84
CA VAL A 52 -18.44 -9.06 11.79
C VAL A 52 -18.42 -8.48 13.19
N ALA A 53 -17.92 -7.27 13.35
CA ALA A 53 -18.03 -6.48 14.59
C ALA A 53 -19.18 -5.48 14.50
N PHE A 54 -20.10 -5.53 15.45
CA PHE A 54 -21.24 -4.60 15.54
C PHE A 54 -20.97 -3.46 16.53
N ASP A 55 -21.66 -2.32 16.33
CA ASP A 55 -21.50 -1.12 17.17
C ASP A 55 -21.89 -1.38 18.65
N ASN A 56 -22.71 -2.38 18.94
CA ASN A 56 -23.13 -2.78 20.30
C ASN A 56 -22.12 -3.70 21.00
N GLY A 57 -21.01 -4.03 20.34
CA GLY A 57 -19.95 -4.91 20.84
C GLY A 57 -20.23 -6.42 20.63
N GLU A 58 -21.36 -6.78 20.03
CA GLU A 58 -21.60 -8.16 19.60
C GLU A 58 -20.79 -8.48 18.34
N THR A 59 -20.61 -9.78 18.06
CA THR A 59 -19.95 -10.28 16.85
C THR A 59 -20.80 -11.39 16.21
N ALA A 60 -20.60 -11.57 14.90
CA ALA A 60 -21.15 -12.71 14.17
C ALA A 60 -20.02 -13.35 13.34
N GLU A 61 -19.90 -14.68 13.42
CA GLU A 61 -18.90 -15.42 12.65
C GLU A 61 -19.21 -15.35 11.16
N ILE A 62 -18.14 -15.22 10.33
CA ILE A 62 -18.22 -15.28 8.87
C ILE A 62 -18.22 -16.75 8.41
N ASP A 63 -19.20 -17.16 7.62
CA ASP A 63 -19.15 -18.40 6.86
C ASP A 63 -18.15 -18.23 5.70
N LYS A 64 -17.02 -18.93 5.80
CA LYS A 64 -15.93 -18.85 4.81
C LYS A 64 -16.23 -19.57 3.50
N ASN A 65 -17.37 -20.28 3.39
CA ASN A 65 -17.77 -20.92 2.12
C ASN A 65 -18.32 -19.89 1.12
N ASP A 66 -18.96 -18.81 1.61
CA ASP A 66 -19.60 -17.80 0.78
C ASP A 66 -19.41 -16.36 1.29
N PHE A 67 -18.58 -16.17 2.33
CA PHE A 67 -18.32 -14.90 2.99
C PHE A 67 -19.60 -14.20 3.48
N SER A 68 -20.58 -14.97 4.02
CA SER A 68 -21.80 -14.45 4.63
C SER A 68 -21.77 -14.54 6.15
N PHE A 69 -22.74 -13.94 6.81
CA PHE A 69 -22.97 -14.09 8.24
C PHE A 69 -24.45 -14.15 8.59
N VAL A 70 -24.79 -14.57 9.81
CA VAL A 70 -26.18 -14.60 10.28
C VAL A 70 -26.41 -13.44 11.25
N LYS A 71 -27.46 -12.63 10.97
CA LYS A 71 -27.96 -11.58 11.84
C LYS A 71 -29.46 -11.74 12.07
N ASP A 72 -29.89 -11.79 13.32
CA ASP A 72 -31.29 -11.96 13.69
C ASP A 72 -31.95 -13.17 13.01
N GLY A 73 -31.20 -14.27 12.87
CA GLY A 73 -31.65 -15.51 12.23
C GLY A 73 -31.75 -15.45 10.71
N LYS A 74 -31.24 -14.38 10.05
CA LYS A 74 -31.23 -14.23 8.60
C LYS A 74 -29.82 -14.20 8.08
N HIS A 75 -29.56 -14.86 6.94
CA HIS A 75 -28.30 -14.75 6.22
C HIS A 75 -28.19 -13.37 5.59
N VAL A 76 -27.01 -12.74 5.79
CA VAL A 76 -26.60 -11.50 5.17
C VAL A 76 -25.43 -11.79 4.24
N TYR A 77 -25.59 -11.51 2.96
CA TYR A 77 -24.58 -11.65 1.93
C TYR A 77 -23.97 -10.29 1.62
N PHE A 78 -22.70 -10.27 1.26
CA PHE A 78 -22.03 -9.07 0.80
C PHE A 78 -22.08 -8.98 -0.72
N ASP A 79 -22.31 -7.76 -1.23
CA ASP A 79 -22.22 -7.45 -2.65
C ASP A 79 -20.78 -7.03 -3.04
N TYR A 80 -19.98 -6.59 -2.06
CA TYR A 80 -18.65 -6.04 -2.28
C TYR A 80 -17.78 -6.12 -1.03
N ALA A 81 -16.46 -6.37 -1.21
CA ALA A 81 -15.47 -6.34 -0.15
C ALA A 81 -14.53 -5.13 -0.35
N TYR A 82 -14.56 -4.16 0.56
CA TYR A 82 -13.56 -3.11 0.62
C TYR A 82 -12.40 -3.57 1.52
N ILE A 83 -11.25 -3.91 0.91
CA ILE A 83 -10.10 -4.46 1.60
C ILE A 83 -9.23 -3.32 2.14
N THR A 84 -8.93 -3.36 3.44
CA THR A 84 -7.96 -2.49 4.14
C THR A 84 -7.09 -3.29 5.09
N LEU A 85 -6.84 -4.55 4.73
CA LEU A 85 -5.87 -5.41 5.41
C LEU A 85 -4.46 -4.95 5.04
N HIS A 86 -3.70 -4.46 6.02
CA HIS A 86 -2.30 -4.12 5.83
C HIS A 86 -1.40 -5.34 6.00
N GLY A 87 -0.48 -5.56 5.05
CA GLY A 87 0.35 -6.74 5.00
C GLY A 87 -0.44 -8.00 4.60
N GLN A 88 0.00 -9.15 5.10
CA GLN A 88 -0.66 -10.43 4.82
C GLN A 88 -1.94 -10.59 5.65
N PRO A 89 -3.01 -11.19 5.07
CA PRO A 89 -3.16 -11.71 3.70
C PRO A 89 -3.72 -10.69 2.68
N GLY A 90 -3.77 -9.39 3.01
CA GLY A 90 -4.46 -8.36 2.24
C GLY A 90 -3.68 -7.82 1.04
N GLU A 91 -2.35 -7.74 1.14
CA GLU A 91 -1.48 -7.11 0.12
C GLU A 91 -0.67 -8.13 -0.69
N ASN A 92 -0.77 -9.43 -0.39
CA ASN A 92 0.00 -10.48 -1.06
C ASN A 92 -0.80 -11.34 -2.05
N GLY A 93 -2.06 -10.98 -2.33
CA GLY A 93 -2.94 -11.67 -3.27
C GLY A 93 -3.74 -12.83 -2.67
N VAL A 94 -3.49 -13.23 -1.43
CA VAL A 94 -4.18 -14.39 -0.81
C VAL A 94 -5.67 -14.10 -0.58
N MET A 95 -6.01 -12.93 -0.04
CA MET A 95 -7.40 -12.54 0.19
C MET A 95 -8.13 -12.31 -1.14
N GLN A 96 -7.47 -11.72 -2.12
CA GLN A 96 -8.02 -11.52 -3.46
C GLN A 96 -8.33 -12.86 -4.13
N GLY A 97 -7.42 -13.85 -4.01
CA GLY A 97 -7.65 -15.19 -4.53
C GLY A 97 -8.84 -15.91 -3.87
N TYR A 98 -9.08 -15.68 -2.58
CA TYR A 98 -10.27 -16.19 -1.90
C TYR A 98 -11.54 -15.52 -2.46
N PHE A 99 -11.57 -14.20 -2.63
CA PHE A 99 -12.73 -13.50 -3.19
C PHE A 99 -12.99 -13.84 -4.67
N ASP A 100 -11.93 -14.08 -5.45
CA ASP A 100 -12.06 -14.56 -6.83
C ASP A 100 -12.78 -15.93 -6.87
N LEU A 101 -12.45 -16.87 -5.94
CA LEU A 101 -13.06 -18.19 -5.87
C LEU A 101 -14.56 -18.14 -5.57
N ILE A 102 -15.01 -17.19 -4.75
CA ILE A 102 -16.42 -17.06 -4.38
C ILE A 102 -17.14 -15.98 -5.23
N HIS A 103 -16.45 -15.40 -6.22
CA HIS A 103 -16.97 -14.37 -7.11
C HIS A 103 -17.50 -13.12 -6.40
N LEU A 104 -16.86 -12.72 -5.29
CA LEU A 104 -17.18 -11.48 -4.58
C LEU A 104 -16.29 -10.34 -5.11
N PRO A 105 -16.83 -9.28 -5.72
CA PRO A 105 -16.05 -8.12 -6.15
C PRO A 105 -15.36 -7.42 -4.97
N TYR A 106 -14.16 -6.86 -5.20
CA TYR A 106 -13.37 -6.22 -4.16
C TYR A 106 -12.63 -4.96 -4.64
N SER A 107 -12.11 -4.17 -3.68
CA SER A 107 -11.62 -2.81 -3.90
C SER A 107 -10.16 -2.72 -4.37
N THR A 108 -9.39 -3.79 -4.30
CA THR A 108 -7.96 -3.77 -4.64
C THR A 108 -7.70 -4.32 -6.04
N SER A 109 -6.46 -4.34 -6.44
CA SER A 109 -6.03 -5.05 -7.65
C SER A 109 -6.17 -6.57 -7.47
N GLY A 110 -6.05 -7.33 -8.57
CA GLY A 110 -6.13 -8.79 -8.53
C GLY A 110 -4.86 -9.45 -8.01
N VAL A 111 -4.93 -10.78 -7.81
CA VAL A 111 -3.88 -11.62 -7.20
C VAL A 111 -2.47 -11.32 -7.67
N LEU A 112 -2.25 -11.23 -8.99
CA LEU A 112 -0.91 -11.04 -9.54
C LEU A 112 -0.32 -9.68 -9.17
N VAL A 113 -1.13 -8.63 -9.23
CA VAL A 113 -0.68 -7.26 -8.95
C VAL A 113 -0.38 -7.11 -7.46
N GLU A 114 -1.25 -7.60 -6.58
CA GLU A 114 -1.03 -7.58 -5.14
C GLU A 114 0.26 -8.33 -4.77
N ALA A 115 0.44 -9.56 -5.25
CA ALA A 115 1.65 -10.32 -4.98
C ALA A 115 2.92 -9.64 -5.51
N MET A 116 2.83 -9.00 -6.70
CA MET A 116 3.95 -8.29 -7.30
C MET A 116 4.30 -7.00 -6.55
N THR A 117 3.31 -6.21 -6.14
CA THR A 117 3.55 -4.95 -5.44
C THR A 117 4.05 -5.18 -4.01
N PHE A 118 3.69 -6.30 -3.40
CA PHE A 118 4.17 -6.69 -2.09
C PHE A 118 5.66 -7.08 -2.08
N ASP A 119 6.17 -7.64 -3.19
CA ASP A 119 7.59 -7.95 -3.38
C ASP A 119 8.31 -6.79 -4.09
N LYS A 120 9.06 -6.01 -3.33
CA LYS A 120 9.77 -4.80 -3.81
C LYS A 120 10.77 -5.09 -4.93
N TYR A 121 11.44 -6.25 -4.87
CA TYR A 121 12.43 -6.61 -5.90
C TYR A 121 11.74 -7.00 -7.22
N VAL A 122 10.67 -7.79 -7.14
CA VAL A 122 9.88 -8.18 -8.31
C VAL A 122 9.25 -6.94 -8.95
N LEU A 123 8.59 -6.08 -8.16
CA LEU A 123 7.98 -4.84 -8.62
C LEU A 123 8.99 -3.93 -9.33
N ASN A 124 10.15 -3.67 -8.71
CA ASN A 124 11.18 -2.79 -9.27
C ASN A 124 11.68 -3.32 -10.61
N ASN A 125 11.94 -4.63 -10.73
CA ASN A 125 12.41 -5.22 -11.99
C ASN A 125 11.31 -5.24 -13.05
N TYR A 126 10.06 -5.46 -12.68
CA TYR A 126 8.94 -5.38 -13.60
C TYR A 126 8.80 -3.97 -14.18
N LEU A 127 8.72 -2.96 -13.33
CA LEU A 127 8.54 -1.56 -13.74
C LEU A 127 9.76 -1.00 -14.49
N ARG A 128 10.98 -1.42 -14.14
CA ARG A 128 12.20 -1.08 -14.88
C ARG A 128 12.10 -1.54 -16.34
N GLY A 129 11.49 -2.70 -16.60
CA GLY A 129 11.22 -3.20 -17.95
C GLY A 129 10.36 -2.29 -18.82
N PHE A 130 9.55 -1.43 -18.20
CA PHE A 130 8.74 -0.39 -18.84
C PHE A 130 9.40 1.00 -18.81
N GLY A 131 10.64 1.11 -18.36
CA GLY A 131 11.38 2.37 -18.31
C GLY A 131 10.93 3.30 -17.17
N VAL A 132 10.32 2.78 -16.09
CA VAL A 132 10.12 3.49 -14.84
C VAL A 132 11.46 3.52 -14.09
N ASN A 133 11.86 4.72 -13.62
CA ASN A 133 13.07 4.81 -12.81
C ASN A 133 12.83 4.20 -11.43
N VAL A 134 13.69 3.29 -11.05
CA VAL A 134 13.77 2.66 -9.73
C VAL A 134 15.24 2.55 -9.34
N ALA A 135 15.53 2.43 -8.06
CA ALA A 135 16.91 2.21 -7.61
C ALA A 135 17.48 0.90 -8.12
N ASP A 136 18.79 0.85 -8.36
CA ASP A 136 19.47 -0.41 -8.65
C ASP A 136 19.44 -1.30 -7.42
N SER A 137 19.28 -2.60 -7.64
CA SER A 137 19.12 -3.55 -6.54
C SER A 137 19.67 -4.93 -6.86
N ILE A 138 20.00 -5.66 -5.79
CA ILE A 138 20.39 -7.07 -5.80
C ILE A 138 19.44 -7.83 -4.87
N LEU A 139 19.05 -9.04 -5.25
CA LEU A 139 18.35 -9.97 -4.38
C LEU A 139 19.33 -11.03 -3.87
N LEU A 140 19.32 -11.26 -2.58
CA LEU A 140 20.02 -12.38 -1.94
C LEU A 140 19.00 -13.30 -1.27
N ARG A 141 19.20 -14.61 -1.42
CA ARG A 141 18.42 -15.63 -0.73
C ARG A 141 19.19 -16.16 0.46
N ARG A 142 18.46 -16.59 1.48
CA ARG A 142 19.06 -17.19 2.68
C ARG A 142 19.99 -18.36 2.31
N GLY A 143 21.26 -18.28 2.72
CA GLY A 143 22.28 -19.30 2.44
C GLY A 143 23.04 -19.13 1.13
N GLU A 144 22.70 -18.16 0.29
CA GLU A 144 23.56 -17.81 -0.86
C GLU A 144 24.90 -17.24 -0.41
N GLN A 145 25.94 -17.55 -1.16
CA GLN A 145 27.26 -16.94 -0.97
C GLN A 145 27.28 -15.57 -1.63
N TYR A 146 27.87 -14.61 -0.99
CA TYR A 146 28.03 -13.25 -1.51
C TYR A 146 29.41 -12.69 -1.14
N ASP A 147 29.84 -11.71 -1.92
CA ASP A 147 31.04 -10.92 -1.67
C ASP A 147 30.62 -9.48 -1.37
N GLU A 148 31.04 -8.97 -0.21
CA GLU A 148 30.63 -7.64 0.28
C GLU A 148 31.22 -6.51 -0.56
N ASP A 149 32.46 -6.69 -1.05
CA ASP A 149 33.12 -5.69 -1.89
C ASP A 149 32.48 -5.64 -3.29
N GLU A 150 32.11 -6.80 -3.86
CA GLU A 150 31.42 -6.87 -5.15
C GLU A 150 30.03 -6.21 -5.08
N ILE A 151 29.31 -6.44 -3.97
CA ILE A 151 28.02 -5.77 -3.73
C ILE A 151 28.22 -4.25 -3.61
N ALA A 152 29.22 -3.82 -2.83
CA ALA A 152 29.50 -2.41 -2.63
C ALA A 152 29.91 -1.70 -3.93
N GLU A 153 30.68 -2.37 -4.80
CA GLU A 153 31.04 -1.84 -6.11
C GLU A 153 29.84 -1.72 -7.04
N ARG A 154 28.95 -2.74 -7.06
CA ARG A 154 27.81 -2.80 -7.98
C ARG A 154 26.66 -1.86 -7.58
N ILE A 155 26.32 -1.79 -6.29
CA ILE A 155 25.17 -1.02 -5.78
C ILE A 155 25.59 0.40 -5.39
N GLY A 156 26.83 0.59 -4.96
CA GLY A 156 27.29 1.84 -4.39
C GLY A 156 26.94 1.96 -2.89
N MET A 157 27.59 2.92 -2.24
CA MET A 157 27.35 3.24 -0.83
C MET A 157 27.02 4.72 -0.67
N PRO A 158 26.07 5.08 0.22
CA PRO A 158 25.30 4.17 1.07
C PRO A 158 24.24 3.35 0.28
N CYS A 159 23.77 2.25 0.89
CA CYS A 159 22.67 1.44 0.36
C CYS A 159 21.67 1.07 1.47
N PHE A 160 20.52 0.52 1.09
CA PHE A 160 19.58 -0.08 2.01
C PHE A 160 19.59 -1.59 1.89
N VAL A 161 19.54 -2.28 3.04
CA VAL A 161 19.32 -3.72 3.15
C VAL A 161 17.97 -3.92 3.80
N LYS A 162 17.06 -4.64 3.15
CA LYS A 162 15.67 -4.81 3.61
C LYS A 162 15.08 -6.15 3.16
N PRO A 163 14.09 -6.71 3.87
CA PRO A 163 13.28 -7.81 3.35
C PRO A 163 12.70 -7.47 1.98
N ALA A 164 12.71 -8.43 1.04
CA ALA A 164 12.16 -8.21 -0.30
C ALA A 164 10.63 -8.04 -0.27
N ALA A 165 9.96 -8.86 0.53
CA ALA A 165 8.52 -8.81 0.77
C ALA A 165 8.29 -8.62 2.26
N ASP A 166 7.75 -7.49 2.65
CA ASP A 166 7.20 -7.15 3.97
C ASP A 166 6.85 -5.66 4.03
N GLY A 167 6.07 -5.26 5.07
CA GLY A 167 5.68 -3.89 5.38
C GLY A 167 6.43 -3.29 6.58
N SER A 168 6.01 -2.09 7.00
CA SER A 168 6.38 -1.43 8.27
C SER A 168 7.87 -1.19 8.55
N SER A 169 8.74 -1.29 7.54
CA SER A 169 10.19 -1.04 7.69
C SER A 169 10.91 -1.96 8.70
N PHE A 170 10.34 -3.12 9.06
CA PHE A 170 11.05 -4.11 9.87
C PHE A 170 12.22 -4.71 9.10
N GLY A 171 13.35 -4.92 9.79
CA GLY A 171 14.55 -5.49 9.17
C GLY A 171 15.28 -4.56 8.19
N VAL A 172 14.87 -3.29 8.05
CA VAL A 172 15.51 -2.31 7.17
C VAL A 172 16.73 -1.71 7.84
N SER A 173 17.85 -1.66 7.12
CA SER A 173 19.10 -1.06 7.58
C SER A 173 19.72 -0.18 6.50
N LYS A 174 20.13 1.05 6.85
CA LYS A 174 20.98 1.89 6.01
C LYS A 174 22.43 1.54 6.24
N VAL A 175 23.11 1.08 5.20
CA VAL A 175 24.51 0.61 5.20
C VAL A 175 25.38 1.68 4.56
N LYS A 176 26.38 2.18 5.28
CA LYS A 176 27.26 3.30 4.84
C LYS A 176 28.57 2.81 4.23
N ASN A 177 28.99 1.59 4.53
CA ASN A 177 30.21 0.97 4.02
C ASN A 177 30.07 -0.57 4.01
N ALA A 178 30.95 -1.28 3.29
CA ALA A 178 30.89 -2.73 3.09
C ALA A 178 30.86 -3.53 4.41
N ASP A 179 31.64 -3.13 5.43
CA ASP A 179 31.73 -3.82 6.72
C ASP A 179 30.38 -3.92 7.46
N GLN A 180 29.41 -3.05 7.10
CA GLN A 180 28.07 -3.06 7.68
C GLN A 180 27.09 -4.00 6.96
N LEU A 181 27.45 -4.55 5.79
CA LEU A 181 26.56 -5.41 4.99
C LEU A 181 26.20 -6.70 5.73
N ALA A 182 27.19 -7.45 6.22
CA ALA A 182 26.91 -8.71 6.90
C ALA A 182 26.04 -8.56 8.17
N PRO A 183 26.25 -7.57 9.06
CA PRO A 183 25.31 -7.29 10.15
C PRO A 183 23.89 -6.97 9.66
N ALA A 184 23.75 -6.11 8.66
CA ALA A 184 22.45 -5.70 8.11
C ALA A 184 21.71 -6.89 7.46
N LEU A 185 22.42 -7.71 6.69
CA LEU A 185 21.85 -8.93 6.09
C LEU A 185 21.36 -9.92 7.15
N ARG A 186 22.09 -10.09 8.26
CA ARG A 186 21.62 -10.94 9.35
C ARG A 186 20.28 -10.45 9.93
N VAL A 187 20.13 -9.14 10.12
CA VAL A 187 18.89 -8.55 10.62
C VAL A 187 17.75 -8.77 9.62
N ALA A 188 17.95 -8.44 8.34
CA ALA A 188 16.92 -8.60 7.31
C ALA A 188 16.53 -10.08 7.10
N PHE A 189 17.50 -11.01 7.18
CA PHE A 189 17.22 -12.44 7.11
C PHE A 189 16.48 -13.03 8.33
N MET A 190 16.35 -12.31 9.44
CA MET A 190 15.44 -12.74 10.50
C MET A 190 13.98 -12.59 10.10
N GLU A 191 13.68 -11.59 9.29
CA GLU A 191 12.30 -11.28 8.85
C GLU A 191 11.90 -12.02 7.57
N SER A 192 12.85 -12.28 6.65
CA SER A 192 12.54 -12.88 5.33
C SER A 192 13.61 -13.87 4.88
N ASN A 193 13.25 -14.78 3.97
CA ASN A 193 14.20 -15.64 3.27
C ASN A 193 14.84 -14.97 2.04
N GLU A 194 14.28 -13.85 1.60
CA GLU A 194 14.77 -13.04 0.49
C GLU A 194 14.99 -11.62 0.95
N VAL A 195 16.19 -11.10 0.69
CA VAL A 195 16.63 -9.77 1.11
C VAL A 195 17.06 -8.98 -0.12
N MET A 196 16.53 -7.77 -0.23
CA MET A 196 16.89 -6.80 -1.27
C MET A 196 17.96 -5.85 -0.73
N ILE A 197 19.04 -5.67 -1.49
CA ILE A 197 20.03 -4.63 -1.29
C ILE A 197 19.78 -3.58 -2.37
N GLU A 198 19.50 -2.34 -1.98
CA GLU A 198 19.06 -1.29 -2.89
C GLU A 198 19.93 -0.04 -2.73
N GLY A 199 20.35 0.54 -3.85
CA GLY A 199 21.11 1.79 -3.87
C GLY A 199 20.34 2.94 -3.25
N PHE A 200 21.03 3.76 -2.46
CA PHE A 200 20.44 4.96 -1.84
C PHE A 200 20.10 6.01 -2.89
N LEU A 201 18.89 6.51 -2.85
CA LEU A 201 18.44 7.66 -3.63
C LEU A 201 18.42 8.90 -2.73
N ASP A 202 19.31 9.85 -3.01
CA ASP A 202 19.34 11.13 -2.30
C ASP A 202 18.32 12.09 -2.93
N GLY A 203 17.32 12.52 -2.15
CA GLY A 203 16.25 13.36 -2.67
C GLY A 203 15.11 13.61 -1.70
N THR A 204 14.06 14.24 -2.22
CA THR A 204 12.83 14.51 -1.48
C THR A 204 11.88 13.32 -1.61
N GLU A 205 11.42 12.78 -0.48
CA GLU A 205 10.40 11.74 -0.47
C GLU A 205 9.02 12.35 -0.62
N ILE A 206 8.24 11.80 -1.55
CA ILE A 206 6.85 12.18 -1.76
C ILE A 206 5.97 10.94 -1.94
N SER A 207 4.70 11.11 -1.65
CA SER A 207 3.69 10.06 -1.74
C SER A 207 2.49 10.57 -2.53
N GLN A 208 2.00 9.82 -3.52
CA GLN A 208 0.88 10.24 -4.36
C GLN A 208 -0.16 9.15 -4.54
N GLY A 209 -1.42 9.50 -4.24
CA GLY A 209 -2.58 8.63 -4.45
C GLY A 209 -3.15 8.75 -5.86
N ILE A 210 -3.72 7.65 -6.35
CA ILE A 210 -4.44 7.58 -7.63
C ILE A 210 -5.53 6.53 -7.56
N TYR A 211 -6.64 6.78 -8.24
CA TYR A 211 -7.60 5.77 -8.65
C TYR A 211 -8.12 6.05 -10.05
N LYS A 212 -8.59 5.03 -10.73
CA LYS A 212 -9.26 5.16 -12.04
C LYS A 212 -10.59 4.40 -12.01
N THR A 213 -11.52 4.95 -12.74
CA THR A 213 -12.79 4.29 -13.09
C THR A 213 -12.91 4.21 -14.61
N ALA A 214 -13.95 3.53 -15.11
CA ALA A 214 -14.25 3.52 -16.54
C ALA A 214 -14.43 4.94 -17.13
N GLU A 215 -14.80 5.92 -16.30
CA GLU A 215 -15.16 7.27 -16.73
C GLU A 215 -14.07 8.30 -16.48
N LYS A 216 -13.20 8.10 -15.47
CA LYS A 216 -12.24 9.12 -15.03
C LYS A 216 -10.95 8.57 -14.47
N THR A 217 -9.89 9.37 -14.58
CA THR A 217 -8.62 9.21 -13.88
C THR A 217 -8.48 10.33 -12.86
N VAL A 218 -8.27 9.97 -11.60
CA VAL A 218 -8.07 10.92 -10.51
C VAL A 218 -6.71 10.71 -9.87
N VAL A 219 -5.75 11.57 -10.21
CA VAL A 219 -4.45 11.65 -9.57
C VAL A 219 -4.54 12.72 -8.49
N LEU A 220 -4.31 12.32 -7.23
CA LEU A 220 -4.42 13.22 -6.08
C LEU A 220 -3.18 14.11 -5.95
N PRO A 221 -3.24 15.27 -5.27
CA PRO A 221 -2.07 16.05 -4.93
C PRO A 221 -1.07 15.21 -4.13
N ALA A 222 0.22 15.29 -4.47
CA ALA A 222 1.25 14.59 -3.72
C ALA A 222 1.43 15.16 -2.30
N THR A 223 1.84 14.32 -1.36
CA THR A 223 2.29 14.69 -0.01
C THR A 223 3.80 14.58 0.07
N GLU A 224 4.48 15.62 0.54
CA GLU A 224 5.91 15.58 0.86
C GLU A 224 6.10 15.07 2.29
N VAL A 225 7.05 14.14 2.45
CA VAL A 225 7.43 13.55 3.73
C VAL A 225 8.74 14.20 4.19
N VAL A 226 8.67 15.02 5.24
CA VAL A 226 9.84 15.68 5.82
C VAL A 226 10.18 15.00 7.14
N THR A 227 11.30 14.30 7.17
CA THR A 227 11.80 13.65 8.39
C THR A 227 13.11 14.28 8.83
N SER A 228 13.32 14.36 10.15
CA SER A 228 14.61 14.69 10.75
C SER A 228 15.51 13.44 10.89
N ASN A 229 14.97 12.25 10.70
CA ASN A 229 15.67 10.98 10.74
C ASN A 229 16.47 10.74 9.45
N GLU A 230 17.42 9.82 9.46
CA GLU A 230 18.20 9.44 8.28
C GLU A 230 17.35 8.82 7.15
N PHE A 231 16.13 8.33 7.48
CA PHE A 231 15.11 7.84 6.55
C PHE A 231 13.76 7.71 7.27
N PHE A 232 12.68 7.47 6.51
CA PHE A 232 11.32 7.31 7.00
C PHE A 232 11.13 5.89 7.57
N ASP A 233 11.62 5.67 8.79
CA ASP A 233 11.54 4.40 9.53
C ASP A 233 10.19 4.22 10.26
N TYR A 234 10.05 3.09 10.97
CA TYR A 234 8.85 2.77 11.75
C TYR A 234 8.54 3.84 12.81
N ASP A 235 9.56 4.32 13.53
CA ASP A 235 9.38 5.34 14.55
C ASP A 235 8.94 6.68 13.95
N ALA A 236 9.49 7.03 12.79
CA ALA A 236 9.06 8.19 12.02
C ALA A 236 7.60 8.08 11.56
N LYS A 237 7.18 6.88 11.10
CA LYS A 237 5.80 6.63 10.62
C LYS A 237 4.73 6.75 11.71
N TYR A 238 5.03 6.32 12.94
CA TYR A 238 3.99 6.15 13.97
C TYR A 238 4.17 7.02 15.22
N ASN A 239 5.36 7.61 15.44
CA ASN A 239 5.69 8.38 16.65
C ASN A 239 5.76 9.91 16.45
N GLY A 240 5.23 10.43 15.32
CA GLY A 240 5.03 11.87 15.09
C GLY A 240 6.31 12.68 14.84
N GLN A 241 7.40 12.03 14.39
CA GLN A 241 8.67 12.68 14.04
C GLN A 241 8.75 13.12 12.58
N VAL A 242 7.61 13.14 11.89
CA VAL A 242 7.51 13.49 10.47
C VAL A 242 6.55 14.64 10.28
N GLN A 243 6.92 15.59 9.43
CA GLN A 243 6.01 16.60 8.93
C GLN A 243 5.53 16.17 7.54
N GLU A 244 4.22 16.09 7.39
CA GLU A 244 3.54 15.81 6.12
C GLU A 244 3.03 17.12 5.53
N ILE A 245 3.41 17.41 4.29
CA ILE A 245 3.04 18.65 3.59
C ILE A 245 2.23 18.29 2.35
N THR A 246 0.93 18.60 2.36
CA THR A 246 0.03 18.35 1.24
C THR A 246 -0.66 19.65 0.80
N PRO A 247 -0.52 20.12 -0.44
CA PRO A 247 0.31 19.59 -1.53
C PRO A 247 1.82 19.69 -1.28
N ALA A 248 2.59 18.74 -1.84
CA ALA A 248 4.05 18.72 -1.79
C ALA A 248 4.66 19.98 -2.43
N ARG A 249 5.81 20.44 -1.93
CA ARG A 249 6.55 21.60 -2.42
C ARG A 249 7.40 21.25 -3.65
N LEU A 250 6.73 20.95 -4.77
CA LEU A 250 7.36 20.59 -6.04
C LEU A 250 7.27 21.75 -7.03
N SER A 251 8.19 21.79 -8.00
CA SER A 251 8.01 22.66 -9.16
C SER A 251 6.80 22.18 -9.99
N PRO A 252 6.12 23.06 -10.76
CA PRO A 252 5.03 22.65 -11.62
C PRO A 252 5.42 21.52 -12.59
N GLU A 253 6.64 21.57 -13.14
CA GLU A 253 7.17 20.58 -14.06
C GLU A 253 7.34 19.22 -13.38
N THR A 254 7.92 19.22 -12.16
CA THR A 254 8.11 17.99 -11.37
C THR A 254 6.78 17.39 -10.94
N ALA A 255 5.84 18.22 -10.49
CA ALA A 255 4.51 17.77 -10.11
C ALA A 255 3.76 17.11 -11.28
N GLU A 256 3.86 17.69 -12.49
CA GLU A 256 3.29 17.12 -13.71
C GLU A 256 3.94 15.78 -14.08
N GLU A 257 5.27 15.68 -13.99
CA GLU A 257 6.01 14.46 -14.29
C GLU A 257 5.67 13.34 -13.30
N VAL A 258 5.54 13.65 -12.00
CA VAL A 258 5.08 12.70 -10.97
C VAL A 258 3.68 12.20 -11.30
N ALA A 259 2.74 13.10 -11.61
CA ALA A 259 1.36 12.73 -11.93
C ALA A 259 1.26 11.85 -13.18
N LYS A 260 2.04 12.15 -14.22
CA LYS A 260 2.13 11.31 -15.44
C LYS A 260 2.71 9.93 -15.12
N THR A 261 3.78 9.89 -14.34
CA THR A 261 4.42 8.64 -13.93
C THR A 261 3.47 7.79 -13.09
N THR A 262 2.77 8.39 -12.13
CA THR A 262 1.76 7.74 -11.30
C THR A 262 0.64 7.13 -12.14
N SER A 263 0.08 7.91 -13.08
CA SER A 263 -0.98 7.41 -13.99
C SER A 263 -0.47 6.28 -14.89
N ARG A 264 0.77 6.40 -15.41
CA ARG A 264 1.40 5.38 -16.25
C ARG A 264 1.68 4.08 -15.49
N ILE A 265 2.17 4.15 -14.24
CA ILE A 265 2.39 2.96 -13.41
C ILE A 265 1.07 2.24 -13.14
N TYR A 266 0.00 2.99 -12.84
CA TYR A 266 -1.35 2.42 -12.64
C TYR A 266 -1.79 1.59 -13.87
N ASP A 267 -1.57 2.13 -15.08
CA ASP A 267 -1.92 1.44 -16.33
C ASP A 267 -1.02 0.21 -16.61
N ILE A 268 0.30 0.33 -16.38
CA ILE A 268 1.25 -0.79 -16.56
C ILE A 268 0.86 -1.98 -15.68
N LEU A 269 0.44 -1.72 -14.45
CA LEU A 269 0.05 -2.75 -13.50
C LEU A 269 -1.38 -3.27 -13.75
N HIS A 270 -2.20 -2.60 -14.57
CA HIS A 270 -3.65 -2.81 -14.59
C HIS A 270 -4.24 -2.76 -13.18
N ALA A 271 -3.80 -1.76 -12.41
CA ALA A 271 -4.24 -1.60 -11.04
C ALA A 271 -5.74 -1.30 -10.95
N ASN A 272 -6.34 -1.66 -9.82
CA ASN A 272 -7.74 -1.39 -9.51
C ASN A 272 -7.86 -0.74 -8.13
N GLY A 273 -8.93 0.04 -7.93
CA GLY A 273 -9.15 0.77 -6.68
C GLY A 273 -8.20 1.94 -6.49
N ILE A 274 -8.04 2.36 -5.25
CA ILE A 274 -7.13 3.44 -4.88
C ILE A 274 -5.81 2.88 -4.41
N ILE A 275 -4.71 3.31 -5.04
CA ILE A 275 -3.35 2.96 -4.63
C ILE A 275 -2.56 4.21 -4.29
N ARG A 276 -1.48 4.03 -3.52
CA ARG A 276 -0.51 5.08 -3.19
C ARG A 276 0.86 4.65 -3.70
N ILE A 277 1.51 5.55 -4.42
CA ILE A 277 2.86 5.32 -4.92
C ILE A 277 3.80 6.31 -4.24
N ASP A 278 4.87 5.79 -3.68
CA ASP A 278 5.89 6.56 -2.99
C ASP A 278 7.10 6.74 -3.90
N TYR A 279 7.69 7.94 -3.90
CA TYR A 279 8.77 8.34 -4.80
C TYR A 279 9.88 9.05 -4.06
N ILE A 280 11.10 8.98 -4.62
CA ILE A 280 12.21 9.88 -4.30
C ILE A 280 12.48 10.79 -5.50
N ILE A 281 12.36 12.09 -5.29
CA ILE A 281 12.72 13.10 -6.28
C ILE A 281 14.19 13.46 -6.07
N SER A 282 15.06 12.86 -6.87
CA SER A 282 16.49 13.10 -6.85
C SER A 282 16.91 14.10 -7.94
N LYS A 283 18.17 14.50 -7.99
CA LYS A 283 18.75 15.27 -9.10
C LYS A 283 19.52 14.35 -10.03
N ASP A 284 19.35 14.56 -11.32
CA ASP A 284 20.22 13.93 -12.33
C ASP A 284 21.57 14.68 -12.43
N LYS A 285 22.45 14.20 -13.31
CA LYS A 285 23.77 14.77 -13.54
C LYS A 285 23.73 16.22 -14.07
N ASP A 286 22.61 16.64 -14.63
CA ASP A 286 22.40 17.98 -15.18
C ASP A 286 21.63 18.88 -14.17
N GLY A 287 21.37 18.38 -12.95
CA GLY A 287 20.67 19.08 -11.87
C GLY A 287 19.17 19.14 -12.02
N LYS A 288 18.59 18.41 -12.99
CA LYS A 288 17.13 18.30 -13.17
C LYS A 288 16.53 17.29 -12.22
N ASP A 289 15.26 17.50 -11.89
CA ASP A 289 14.51 16.54 -11.08
C ASP A 289 14.33 15.22 -11.82
N LYS A 290 14.57 14.13 -11.11
CA LYS A 290 14.37 12.77 -11.58
C LYS A 290 13.41 12.07 -10.64
N VAL A 291 12.29 11.64 -11.18
CA VAL A 291 11.26 10.89 -10.44
C VAL A 291 11.66 9.42 -10.38
N ASN A 292 11.91 8.90 -9.17
CA ASN A 292 12.23 7.49 -8.96
C ASN A 292 11.13 6.87 -8.09
N MET A 293 10.50 5.80 -8.55
CA MET A 293 9.52 5.04 -7.78
C MET A 293 10.24 4.25 -6.67
N LEU A 294 9.68 4.30 -5.47
CA LEU A 294 10.21 3.64 -4.28
C LEU A 294 9.40 2.39 -3.93
N GLU A 295 8.09 2.56 -3.70
CA GLU A 295 7.18 1.46 -3.39
C GLU A 295 5.74 1.79 -3.80
N ILE A 296 4.87 0.77 -3.82
CA ILE A 296 3.44 0.91 -4.10
C ILE A 296 2.66 0.26 -2.98
N ASN A 297 1.67 0.99 -2.45
CA ASN A 297 0.76 0.53 -1.42
C ASN A 297 -0.64 0.38 -2.03
N THR A 298 -1.13 -0.84 -2.10
CA THR A 298 -2.42 -1.19 -2.73
C THR A 298 -3.59 -1.16 -1.75
N THR A 299 -3.30 -1.19 -0.45
CA THR A 299 -4.28 -0.95 0.62
C THR A 299 -3.84 0.22 1.50
N PRO A 300 -3.76 1.46 0.95
CA PRO A 300 -3.24 2.59 1.70
C PRO A 300 -4.08 2.91 2.93
N GLY A 301 -3.43 3.44 3.97
CA GLY A 301 -4.09 3.83 5.22
C GLY A 301 -5.27 4.79 5.00
N MET A 302 -6.36 4.55 5.72
CA MET A 302 -7.63 5.28 5.58
C MET A 302 -8.12 5.88 6.91
N THR A 303 -7.21 6.19 7.82
CA THR A 303 -7.54 7.04 8.98
C THR A 303 -7.68 8.50 8.54
N VAL A 304 -8.31 9.34 9.36
CA VAL A 304 -8.48 10.78 9.04
C VAL A 304 -7.17 11.49 8.75
N THR A 305 -6.07 11.04 9.37
CA THR A 305 -4.72 11.60 9.24
C THR A 305 -3.84 10.87 8.22
N SER A 306 -4.33 9.80 7.58
CA SER A 306 -3.58 9.10 6.53
C SER A 306 -3.45 9.94 5.26
N PHE A 307 -2.45 9.65 4.42
CA PHE A 307 -2.14 10.42 3.20
C PHE A 307 -3.32 10.52 2.25
N ILE A 308 -4.00 9.39 1.95
CA ILE A 308 -5.12 9.41 1.01
C ILE A 308 -6.24 10.36 1.43
N PRO A 309 -6.81 10.30 2.66
CA PRO A 309 -7.80 11.28 3.09
C PRO A 309 -7.29 12.73 3.11
N GLN A 310 -6.00 12.97 3.42
CA GLN A 310 -5.40 14.30 3.33
C GLN A 310 -5.35 14.80 1.89
N GLN A 311 -4.90 13.97 0.96
CA GLN A 311 -4.80 14.27 -0.47
C GLN A 311 -6.17 14.51 -1.11
N VAL A 312 -7.18 13.70 -0.75
CA VAL A 312 -8.57 13.91 -1.19
C VAL A 312 -9.09 15.27 -0.75
N ARG A 313 -8.88 15.65 0.52
CA ARG A 313 -9.26 16.99 1.02
C ARG A 313 -8.51 18.11 0.29
N ALA A 314 -7.20 17.94 0.05
CA ALA A 314 -6.38 18.92 -0.66
C ALA A 314 -6.80 19.07 -2.15
N ALA A 315 -7.34 18.01 -2.74
CA ALA A 315 -7.94 18.04 -4.07
C ALA A 315 -9.32 18.72 -4.11
N GLY A 316 -9.91 19.07 -2.95
CA GLY A 316 -11.28 19.58 -2.86
C GLY A 316 -12.35 18.53 -3.14
N LEU A 317 -12.03 17.25 -3.01
CA LEU A 317 -12.95 16.12 -3.22
C LEU A 317 -13.58 15.68 -1.88
N ASP A 318 -14.77 15.07 -1.97
CA ASP A 318 -15.38 14.38 -0.84
C ASP A 318 -14.93 12.91 -0.84
N ILE A 319 -14.44 12.43 0.29
CA ILE A 319 -14.01 11.04 0.45
C ILE A 319 -15.16 10.05 0.23
N LYS A 320 -16.41 10.43 0.54
CA LYS A 320 -17.60 9.62 0.27
C LYS A 320 -17.78 9.37 -1.22
N ASP A 321 -17.57 10.39 -2.05
CA ASP A 321 -17.70 10.31 -3.49
C ASP A 321 -16.58 9.44 -4.05
N VAL A 322 -15.35 9.59 -3.57
CA VAL A 322 -14.20 8.76 -3.96
C VAL A 322 -14.45 7.27 -3.65
N LEU A 323 -14.96 6.95 -2.45
CA LEU A 323 -15.28 5.58 -2.09
C LEU A 323 -16.44 5.03 -2.94
N SER A 324 -17.45 5.86 -3.21
CA SER A 324 -18.56 5.49 -4.10
C SER A 324 -18.10 5.23 -5.52
N ASP A 325 -17.21 6.06 -6.08
CA ASP A 325 -16.61 5.84 -7.40
C ASP A 325 -15.92 4.46 -7.49
N ILE A 326 -15.13 4.10 -6.46
CA ILE A 326 -14.40 2.83 -6.43
C ILE A 326 -15.36 1.64 -6.37
N VAL A 327 -16.39 1.71 -5.51
CA VAL A 327 -17.39 0.65 -5.38
C VAL A 327 -18.20 0.49 -6.67
N GLU A 328 -18.77 1.59 -7.17
CA GLU A 328 -19.67 1.53 -8.32
C GLU A 328 -18.97 1.19 -9.64
N ASN A 329 -17.66 1.39 -9.71
CA ASN A 329 -16.85 0.99 -10.88
C ASN A 329 -16.82 -0.53 -11.10
N GLN A 330 -17.27 -1.33 -10.14
CA GLN A 330 -17.31 -2.80 -10.24
C GLN A 330 -18.66 -3.33 -10.73
N PHE A 331 -19.66 -2.45 -10.90
CA PHE A 331 -21.03 -2.78 -11.30
C PHE A 331 -21.44 -1.99 -12.54
#